data_486ae4707fe292b14e3cfdef7b6d016a
#
_entry.id   486ae4707fe292b14e3cfdef7b6d016a
#
_cell.length_a   1.000
_cell.length_b   1.000
_cell.length_c   1.000
_cell.angle_alpha   90.00
_cell.angle_beta   90.00
_cell.angle_gamma   90.00
#
_symmetry.space_group_name_H-M   'P 1'
#
loop_
_entity.id
_entity.type
_entity.pdbx_description
1 polymer ?
#
loop_
_entity_poly.entity_id
_entity_poly.type
_entity_poly.pdbx_seq_one_letter_code
_entity_poly.pdbx_strand_id
1 'polypeptide(L)'
;MNLPLLPTTLVGSYPQPDWLVDKKVLLGRGPPRVRMREVWRVPESELQSAQDDAVRLAVDDMVRAGIDIPTDGEMRRESYFNQFATALDGLDVDAPGEVLSRLGNKTYVPRVVGPIRRTRPVLVRDVEFLRAQTDRPIKVTVPGAFTMTKLAKDEFYGDVGRLIDAYADAVNAELKDLKRVGADVVQLDEPYLQANPDEAREHGVRAIDRALDGIEGPTALHLCFGYAYVVKDKPEGYSFLPELEASSVDQVSIEAAEPDLDLAVLAGLPSKTVIVGALDLSSHEVETAEIVAGRIRAALAHVPPERVIVAPDCGMKYLPRDVAFGKLCALVEGARLVRTEIGGDA
;
A
#
# COMPACT_ATOMS: atom_id res chain seq x y z
N MET A 1 -17.11 11.71 -1.46
CA MET A 1 -15.95 12.58 -1.20
C MET A 1 -15.99 13.72 -2.20
N ASN A 2 -15.81 14.97 -1.77
CA ASN A 2 -15.65 16.10 -2.70
C ASN A 2 -14.14 16.28 -2.93
N LEU A 3 -13.63 15.71 -4.01
CA LEU A 3 -12.22 15.75 -4.39
C LEU A 3 -12.06 16.55 -5.68
N PRO A 4 -10.94 17.27 -5.86
CA PRO A 4 -10.62 17.90 -7.15
C PRO A 4 -10.38 16.82 -8.22
N LEU A 5 -10.32 17.21 -9.49
CA LEU A 5 -9.78 16.35 -10.54
C LEU A 5 -8.32 15.98 -10.21
N LEU A 6 -7.87 14.80 -10.64
CA LEU A 6 -6.50 14.33 -10.41
C LEU A 6 -6.09 14.43 -8.91
N PRO A 7 -6.90 13.93 -7.96
CA PRO A 7 -6.57 14.05 -6.55
C PRO A 7 -5.26 13.31 -6.24
N THR A 8 -4.56 13.79 -5.21
CA THR A 8 -3.26 13.26 -4.81
C THR A 8 -3.35 12.40 -3.57
N THR A 9 -2.58 11.30 -3.52
CA THR A 9 -2.51 10.40 -2.36
C THR A 9 -1.11 9.81 -2.20
N LEU A 10 -0.87 9.05 -1.12
CA LEU A 10 0.27 8.15 -0.98
C LEU A 10 -0.17 6.71 -1.26
N VAL A 11 0.77 5.81 -1.56
CA VAL A 11 0.46 4.37 -1.55
C VAL A 11 0.13 3.92 -0.14
N GLY A 12 0.97 4.19 0.84
CA GLY A 12 0.72 3.88 2.26
C GLY A 12 1.79 4.49 3.15
N SER A 13 2.99 3.93 3.12
CA SER A 13 4.06 4.29 4.05
C SER A 13 4.76 5.59 3.72
N TYR A 14 5.21 6.27 4.79
CA TYR A 14 6.03 7.47 4.78
C TYR A 14 7.26 7.26 5.70
N PRO A 15 8.36 8.01 5.55
CA PRO A 15 9.56 7.82 6.36
C PRO A 15 9.31 7.97 7.86
N GLN A 16 9.59 6.90 8.60
CA GLN A 16 9.51 6.93 10.07
C GLN A 16 10.66 7.76 10.65
N PRO A 17 10.42 8.54 11.73
CA PRO A 17 11.44 9.34 12.38
C PRO A 17 12.59 8.51 12.97
N ASP A 18 13.81 9.06 12.96
CA ASP A 18 15.02 8.40 13.47
C ASP A 18 14.98 8.18 14.99
N TRP A 19 14.21 8.97 15.71
CA TRP A 19 14.00 8.78 17.15
C TRP A 19 13.04 7.62 17.45
N LEU A 20 12.17 7.23 16.49
CA LEU A 20 11.21 6.12 16.64
C LEU A 20 11.82 4.78 16.21
N VAL A 21 12.54 4.76 15.09
CA VAL A 21 13.06 3.52 14.49
C VAL A 21 14.57 3.53 14.31
N ASP A 22 15.19 2.37 14.46
CA ASP A 22 16.57 2.15 14.02
C ASP A 22 16.61 1.83 12.53
N LYS A 23 16.94 2.85 11.74
CA LYS A 23 17.01 2.72 10.28
C LYS A 23 18.06 1.70 9.81
N LYS A 24 19.13 1.48 10.57
CA LYS A 24 20.13 0.47 10.20
C LYS A 24 19.54 -0.94 10.30
N VAL A 25 18.76 -1.20 11.36
CA VAL A 25 18.06 -2.48 11.53
C VAL A 25 17.00 -2.63 10.44
N LEU A 26 16.19 -1.58 10.22
CA LEU A 26 15.12 -1.58 9.21
C LEU A 26 15.65 -1.81 7.78
N LEU A 27 16.75 -1.15 7.40
CA LEU A 27 17.34 -1.25 6.07
C LEU A 27 18.15 -2.54 5.87
N GLY A 28 18.71 -3.09 6.95
CA GLY A 28 19.65 -4.22 6.86
C GLY A 28 19.04 -5.56 6.51
N ARG A 29 17.72 -5.75 6.71
CA ARG A 29 17.01 -7.04 6.53
C ARG A 29 15.88 -7.01 5.52
N GLY A 30 15.60 -5.85 4.92
CA GLY A 30 14.42 -5.65 4.07
C GLY A 30 13.11 -5.68 4.88
N PRO A 31 11.93 -5.63 4.22
CA PRO A 31 10.64 -5.59 4.91
C PRO A 31 10.37 -6.86 5.72
N PRO A 32 10.23 -6.79 7.05
CA PRO A 32 9.99 -7.97 7.89
C PRO A 32 8.61 -8.59 7.62
N ARG A 33 8.52 -9.92 7.74
CA ARG A 33 7.26 -10.69 7.61
C ARG A 33 6.75 -11.21 8.95
N VAL A 34 7.60 -11.24 9.94
CA VAL A 34 7.26 -11.46 11.36
C VAL A 34 7.57 -10.19 12.14
N ARG A 35 7.15 -10.12 13.42
CA ARG A 35 7.43 -8.95 14.26
C ARG A 35 8.93 -8.74 14.41
N MET A 36 9.35 -7.48 14.29
CA MET A 36 10.75 -7.04 14.40
C MET A 36 10.84 -5.97 15.50
N ARG A 37 10.67 -6.39 16.76
CA ARG A 37 10.59 -5.45 17.90
C ARG A 37 11.87 -4.63 18.09
N GLU A 38 13.02 -5.17 17.69
CA GLU A 38 14.32 -4.52 17.77
C GLU A 38 14.47 -3.28 16.87
N VAL A 39 13.53 -3.04 15.96
CA VAL A 39 13.53 -1.82 15.14
C VAL A 39 13.13 -0.59 15.97
N TRP A 40 12.34 -0.77 17.01
CA TRP A 40 11.84 0.34 17.82
C TRP A 40 12.90 0.85 18.81
N ARG A 41 13.13 2.17 18.79
CA ARG A 41 14.15 2.82 19.65
C ARG A 41 13.62 3.28 21.00
N VAL A 42 12.32 3.21 21.20
CA VAL A 42 11.65 3.62 22.42
C VAL A 42 11.19 2.40 23.23
N PRO A 43 11.14 2.50 24.56
CA PRO A 43 10.63 1.42 25.43
C PRO A 43 9.18 1.04 25.06
N GLU A 44 8.80 -0.21 25.24
CA GLU A 44 7.45 -0.70 24.91
C GLU A 44 6.35 0.08 25.65
N SER A 45 6.61 0.52 26.87
CA SER A 45 5.68 1.35 27.66
C SER A 45 5.38 2.72 27.04
N GLU A 46 6.27 3.24 26.20
CA GLU A 46 6.16 4.55 25.54
C GLU A 46 5.88 4.42 24.05
N LEU A 47 5.98 3.22 23.49
CA LEU A 47 5.94 2.97 22.06
C LEU A 47 4.64 3.50 21.42
N GLN A 48 3.50 3.25 22.04
CA GLN A 48 2.22 3.70 21.51
C GLN A 48 2.14 5.23 21.42
N SER A 49 2.59 5.95 22.47
CA SER A 49 2.60 7.42 22.46
C SER A 49 3.56 7.97 21.41
N ALA A 50 4.75 7.36 21.29
CA ALA A 50 5.73 7.75 20.28
C ALA A 50 5.22 7.51 18.85
N GLN A 51 4.53 6.40 18.62
CA GLN A 51 3.88 6.12 17.34
C GLN A 51 2.75 7.10 17.03
N ASP A 52 1.97 7.52 18.04
CA ASP A 52 0.95 8.55 17.89
C ASP A 52 1.57 9.89 17.44
N ASP A 53 2.68 10.30 18.04
CA ASP A 53 3.40 11.51 17.64
C ASP A 53 3.99 11.39 16.23
N ALA A 54 4.49 10.23 15.86
CA ALA A 54 4.98 9.99 14.50
C ALA A 54 3.86 10.05 13.45
N VAL A 55 2.65 9.56 13.76
CA VAL A 55 1.48 9.71 12.87
C VAL A 55 1.11 11.18 12.71
N ARG A 56 1.05 11.98 13.80
CA ARG A 56 0.80 13.42 13.71
C ARG A 56 1.80 14.11 12.79
N LEU A 57 3.09 13.77 12.94
CA LEU A 57 4.16 14.31 12.11
C LEU A 57 4.03 13.95 10.63
N ALA A 58 3.66 12.71 10.32
CA ALA A 58 3.44 12.27 8.96
C ALA A 58 2.22 12.96 8.32
N VAL A 59 1.11 13.04 9.05
CA VAL A 59 -0.11 13.73 8.57
C VAL A 59 0.15 15.23 8.37
N ASP A 60 0.89 15.90 9.28
CA ASP A 60 1.26 17.30 9.13
C ASP A 60 2.08 17.52 7.84
N ASP A 61 3.08 16.68 7.56
CA ASP A 61 3.84 16.77 6.31
C ASP A 61 2.94 16.59 5.08
N MET A 62 2.05 15.60 5.07
CA MET A 62 1.14 15.34 3.95
C MET A 62 0.16 16.52 3.74
N VAL A 63 -0.41 17.05 4.81
CA VAL A 63 -1.33 18.19 4.76
C VAL A 63 -0.62 19.46 4.29
N ARG A 64 0.60 19.71 4.77
CA ARG A 64 1.43 20.87 4.35
C ARG A 64 1.90 20.74 2.90
N ALA A 65 2.19 19.54 2.45
CA ALA A 65 2.48 19.30 1.03
C ALA A 65 1.26 19.49 0.13
N GLY A 66 0.04 19.44 0.69
CA GLY A 66 -1.21 19.61 -0.04
C GLY A 66 -1.88 18.31 -0.48
N ILE A 67 -1.45 17.15 0.01
CA ILE A 67 -2.02 15.84 -0.35
C ILE A 67 -3.52 15.80 -0.05
N ASP A 68 -4.33 15.39 -1.02
CA ASP A 68 -5.79 15.37 -0.92
C ASP A 68 -6.30 14.20 -0.05
N ILE A 69 -5.64 13.03 -0.14
CA ILE A 69 -6.02 11.81 0.60
C ILE A 69 -4.81 11.28 1.38
N PRO A 70 -4.55 11.78 2.61
CA PRO A 70 -3.46 11.30 3.45
C PRO A 70 -3.68 9.88 3.98
N THR A 71 -2.57 9.27 4.45
CA THR A 71 -2.52 7.99 5.18
C THR A 71 -1.95 8.21 6.58
N ASP A 72 -1.89 7.15 7.41
CA ASP A 72 -1.16 7.17 8.69
C ASP A 72 0.38 7.08 8.52
N GLY A 73 0.85 6.99 7.27
CA GLY A 73 2.26 6.79 6.94
C GLY A 73 2.83 5.44 7.39
N GLU A 74 1.98 4.54 7.87
CA GLU A 74 2.38 3.24 8.46
C GLU A 74 3.36 3.40 9.64
N MET A 75 3.21 4.48 10.41
CA MET A 75 4.15 4.83 11.48
C MET A 75 4.22 3.78 12.60
N ARG A 76 3.15 2.97 12.76
CA ARG A 76 3.05 1.91 13.77
C ARG A 76 3.51 0.54 13.28
N ARG A 77 3.96 0.43 12.02
CA ARG A 77 4.27 -0.84 11.38
C ARG A 77 5.77 -0.96 11.09
N GLU A 78 6.34 -2.12 11.35
CA GLU A 78 7.69 -2.46 10.90
C GLU A 78 7.69 -2.64 9.36
N SER A 79 6.60 -3.20 8.80
CA SER A 79 6.33 -3.27 7.35
C SER A 79 4.82 -3.21 7.08
N TYR A 80 4.45 -2.97 5.82
CA TYR A 80 3.04 -3.00 5.36
C TYR A 80 2.32 -4.29 5.75
N PHE A 81 3.05 -5.39 5.90
CA PHE A 81 2.55 -6.76 6.02
C PHE A 81 2.34 -7.21 7.46
N ASN A 82 3.37 -7.10 8.30
CA ASN A 82 3.51 -7.94 9.49
C ASN A 82 2.56 -7.59 10.64
N GLN A 83 2.16 -6.33 10.81
CA GLN A 83 1.25 -5.95 11.90
C GLN A 83 -0.09 -6.70 11.80
N PHE A 84 -0.70 -6.72 10.62
CA PHE A 84 -1.96 -7.43 10.41
C PHE A 84 -1.74 -8.94 10.34
N ALA A 85 -0.80 -9.39 9.50
CA ALA A 85 -0.58 -10.81 9.25
C ALA A 85 -0.19 -11.60 10.50
N THR A 86 0.50 -11.00 11.48
CA THR A 86 0.89 -11.69 12.73
C THR A 86 -0.11 -11.53 13.86
N ALA A 87 -1.21 -10.82 13.65
CA ALA A 87 -2.24 -10.59 14.67
C ALA A 87 -3.43 -11.58 14.60
N LEU A 88 -3.43 -12.46 13.59
CA LEU A 88 -4.48 -13.43 13.36
C LEU A 88 -4.26 -14.71 14.20
N ASP A 89 -5.35 -15.33 14.65
CA ASP A 89 -5.30 -16.65 15.26
C ASP A 89 -5.00 -17.73 14.21
N GLY A 90 -4.49 -18.85 14.64
CA GLY A 90 -4.09 -19.97 13.78
C GLY A 90 -2.64 -19.90 13.29
N LEU A 91 -1.90 -18.87 13.73
CA LEU A 91 -0.49 -18.64 13.39
C LEU A 91 0.45 -18.91 14.57
N ASP A 92 1.56 -19.56 14.26
CA ASP A 92 2.73 -19.60 15.14
C ASP A 92 3.75 -18.57 14.65
N VAL A 93 3.89 -17.48 15.39
CA VAL A 93 4.80 -16.37 15.08
C VAL A 93 6.11 -16.45 15.89
N ASP A 94 6.13 -17.27 16.94
CA ASP A 94 7.30 -17.44 17.81
C ASP A 94 8.29 -18.46 17.23
N ALA A 95 7.78 -19.43 16.45
CA ALA A 95 8.60 -20.36 15.68
C ALA A 95 8.30 -20.19 14.17
N PRO A 96 8.82 -19.12 13.52
CA PRO A 96 8.50 -18.81 12.14
C PRO A 96 8.99 -19.88 11.18
N GLY A 97 8.25 -20.06 10.09
CA GLY A 97 8.64 -20.88 8.95
C GLY A 97 9.58 -20.14 8.00
N GLU A 98 10.14 -20.85 7.04
CA GLU A 98 10.91 -20.29 5.93
C GLU A 98 10.20 -20.50 4.61
N VAL A 99 10.15 -19.45 3.78
CA VAL A 99 9.76 -19.51 2.37
C VAL A 99 10.80 -18.78 1.51
N LEU A 100 10.78 -19.02 0.21
CA LEU A 100 11.55 -18.22 -0.72
C LEU A 100 10.78 -16.92 -1.04
N SER A 101 11.46 -15.79 -0.89
CA SER A 101 10.95 -14.51 -1.36
C SER A 101 10.90 -14.48 -2.89
N ARG A 102 10.24 -13.49 -3.48
CA ARG A 102 10.24 -13.27 -4.92
C ARG A 102 11.64 -13.05 -5.53
N LEU A 103 12.64 -12.73 -4.71
CA LEU A 103 14.06 -12.60 -5.11
C LEU A 103 14.85 -13.90 -4.91
N GLY A 104 14.19 -15.01 -4.56
CA GLY A 104 14.82 -16.31 -4.29
C GLY A 104 15.56 -16.40 -2.96
N ASN A 105 15.51 -15.37 -2.11
CA ASN A 105 16.13 -15.39 -0.80
C ASN A 105 15.22 -16.04 0.23
N LYS A 106 15.79 -16.79 1.18
CA LYS A 106 15.05 -17.29 2.35
C LYS A 106 14.53 -16.12 3.18
N THR A 107 13.25 -16.19 3.53
CA THR A 107 12.63 -15.22 4.42
C THR A 107 11.79 -15.91 5.48
N TYR A 108 11.84 -15.40 6.71
CA TYR A 108 11.04 -15.90 7.81
C TYR A 108 9.61 -15.35 7.72
N VAL A 109 8.63 -16.24 7.86
CA VAL A 109 7.20 -15.94 7.72
C VAL A 109 6.41 -16.62 8.83
N PRO A 110 5.18 -16.15 9.16
CA PRO A 110 4.29 -16.84 10.08
C PRO A 110 4.02 -18.28 9.62
N ARG A 111 3.98 -19.27 10.55
CA ARG A 111 3.51 -20.62 10.27
C ARG A 111 2.01 -20.71 10.52
N VAL A 112 1.29 -21.27 9.56
CA VAL A 112 -0.14 -21.55 9.71
C VAL A 112 -0.26 -22.95 10.33
N VAL A 113 -0.65 -22.99 11.58
CA VAL A 113 -0.75 -24.22 12.41
C VAL A 113 -2.18 -24.53 12.85
N GLY A 114 -3.14 -23.68 12.48
CA GLY A 114 -4.55 -23.82 12.80
C GLY A 114 -5.43 -22.96 11.91
N PRO A 115 -6.75 -22.92 12.16
CA PRO A 115 -7.67 -22.12 11.37
C PRO A 115 -7.34 -20.62 11.51
N ILE A 116 -7.11 -19.95 10.38
CA ILE A 116 -6.92 -18.49 10.35
C ILE A 116 -8.24 -17.82 10.77
N ARG A 117 -8.16 -16.94 11.78
CA ARG A 117 -9.30 -16.17 12.27
C ARG A 117 -8.86 -14.79 12.75
N ARG A 118 -9.62 -13.76 12.39
CA ARG A 118 -9.51 -12.45 12.99
C ARG A 118 -10.46 -12.39 14.20
N THR A 119 -9.94 -12.55 15.38
CA THR A 119 -10.75 -12.58 16.63
C THR A 119 -10.85 -11.21 17.31
N ARG A 120 -10.07 -10.23 16.85
CA ARG A 120 -10.04 -8.86 17.37
C ARG A 120 -9.68 -7.85 16.26
N PRO A 121 -10.12 -6.58 16.38
CA PRO A 121 -9.65 -5.50 15.52
C PRO A 121 -8.13 -5.33 15.60
N VAL A 122 -7.49 -5.05 14.47
CA VAL A 122 -6.02 -4.89 14.39
C VAL A 122 -5.65 -3.43 14.13
N LEU A 123 -6.27 -2.80 13.12
CA LEU A 123 -5.93 -1.46 12.65
C LEU A 123 -7.02 -0.41 12.99
N VAL A 124 -8.09 -0.81 13.66
CA VAL A 124 -9.23 0.08 13.98
C VAL A 124 -8.77 1.32 14.75
N ARG A 125 -7.96 1.14 15.82
CA ARG A 125 -7.40 2.26 16.58
C ARG A 125 -6.54 3.19 15.72
N ASP A 126 -5.80 2.63 14.78
CA ASP A 126 -4.91 3.41 13.90
C ASP A 126 -5.74 4.32 13.00
N VAL A 127 -6.88 3.85 12.49
CA VAL A 127 -7.82 4.64 11.69
C VAL A 127 -8.55 5.67 12.53
N GLU A 128 -9.06 5.32 13.71
CA GLU A 128 -9.69 6.28 14.63
C GLU A 128 -8.73 7.42 14.97
N PHE A 129 -7.46 7.09 15.23
CA PHE A 129 -6.44 8.08 15.52
C PHE A 129 -6.13 8.95 14.30
N LEU A 130 -5.95 8.36 13.11
CA LEU A 130 -5.72 9.09 11.86
C LEU A 130 -6.88 10.04 11.56
N ARG A 131 -8.13 9.56 11.69
CA ARG A 131 -9.34 10.36 11.46
C ARG A 131 -9.39 11.61 12.35
N ALA A 132 -8.89 11.49 13.58
CA ALA A 132 -8.83 12.63 14.52
C ALA A 132 -7.74 13.67 14.18
N GLN A 133 -6.84 13.39 13.24
CA GLN A 133 -5.76 14.32 12.86
C GLN A 133 -6.09 15.20 11.65
N THR A 134 -7.12 14.87 10.86
CA THR A 134 -7.43 15.60 9.63
C THR A 134 -8.90 15.46 9.25
N ASP A 135 -9.46 16.52 8.64
CA ASP A 135 -10.80 16.50 8.04
C ASP A 135 -10.78 16.03 6.58
N ARG A 136 -9.61 15.84 5.98
CA ARG A 136 -9.46 15.32 4.62
C ARG A 136 -9.93 13.86 4.55
N PRO A 137 -10.40 13.37 3.39
CA PRO A 137 -10.59 11.94 3.19
C PRO A 137 -9.30 11.17 3.50
N ILE A 138 -9.41 10.03 4.16
CA ILE A 138 -8.25 9.22 4.57
C ILE A 138 -8.25 7.85 3.89
N LYS A 139 -7.05 7.35 3.62
CA LYS A 139 -6.82 6.01 3.09
C LYS A 139 -6.06 5.15 4.08
N VAL A 140 -6.44 3.88 4.19
CA VAL A 140 -5.74 2.88 5.00
C VAL A 140 -5.39 1.65 4.16
N THR A 141 -4.20 1.08 4.40
CA THR A 141 -3.68 -0.09 3.69
C THR A 141 -3.76 -1.34 4.57
N VAL A 142 -4.09 -2.47 3.96
CA VAL A 142 -4.10 -3.80 4.58
C VAL A 142 -3.42 -4.78 3.60
N PRO A 143 -2.57 -5.71 4.07
CA PRO A 143 -2.02 -6.71 3.16
C PRO A 143 -3.15 -7.58 2.60
N GLY A 144 -3.10 -7.87 1.30
CA GLY A 144 -4.09 -8.70 0.65
C GLY A 144 -3.90 -10.20 0.91
N ALA A 145 -4.97 -10.97 0.72
CA ALA A 145 -5.03 -12.37 1.08
C ALA A 145 -4.08 -13.26 0.26
N PHE A 146 -3.91 -12.95 -1.03
CA PHE A 146 -2.99 -13.68 -1.90
C PHE A 146 -1.54 -13.45 -1.44
N THR A 147 -1.15 -12.21 -1.17
CA THR A 147 0.18 -11.87 -0.64
C THR A 147 0.42 -12.53 0.72
N MET A 148 -0.57 -12.55 1.62
CA MET A 148 -0.42 -13.24 2.92
C MET A 148 -0.21 -14.74 2.75
N THR A 149 -0.90 -15.37 1.81
CA THR A 149 -0.71 -16.79 1.50
C THR A 149 0.69 -17.08 0.99
N LYS A 150 1.24 -16.25 0.10
CA LYS A 150 2.61 -16.39 -0.43
C LYS A 150 3.69 -16.15 0.63
N LEU A 151 3.36 -15.41 1.68
CA LEU A 151 4.24 -15.05 2.79
C LEU A 151 3.84 -15.78 4.10
N ALA A 152 3.31 -16.98 3.99
CA ALA A 152 3.03 -17.88 5.10
C ALA A 152 3.60 -19.27 4.82
N LYS A 153 3.98 -20.00 5.87
CA LYS A 153 4.30 -21.43 5.79
C LYS A 153 3.07 -22.22 6.21
N ASP A 154 2.34 -22.76 5.23
CA ASP A 154 1.14 -23.57 5.53
C ASP A 154 1.54 -24.97 6.02
N GLU A 155 1.09 -25.29 7.25
CA GLU A 155 1.20 -26.61 7.87
C GLU A 155 -0.16 -27.14 8.33
N PHE A 156 -1.27 -26.45 7.92
CA PHE A 156 -2.61 -26.81 8.38
C PHE A 156 -3.62 -27.06 7.25
N TYR A 157 -3.71 -26.16 6.27
CA TYR A 157 -4.74 -26.27 5.22
C TYR A 157 -4.39 -27.30 4.14
N GLY A 158 -3.12 -27.37 3.74
CA GLY A 158 -2.65 -28.25 2.65
C GLY A 158 -3.30 -27.96 1.30
N ASP A 159 -3.98 -26.81 1.17
CA ASP A 159 -4.69 -26.36 -0.02
C ASP A 159 -4.61 -24.85 -0.12
N VAL A 160 -4.01 -24.33 -1.19
CA VAL A 160 -3.76 -22.90 -1.40
C VAL A 160 -5.06 -22.11 -1.48
N GLY A 161 -6.08 -22.61 -2.16
CA GLY A 161 -7.36 -21.93 -2.30
C GLY A 161 -8.08 -21.76 -0.96
N ARG A 162 -8.06 -22.81 -0.12
CA ARG A 162 -8.64 -22.73 1.25
C ARG A 162 -7.89 -21.76 2.15
N LEU A 163 -6.56 -21.70 2.04
CA LEU A 163 -5.76 -20.75 2.82
C LEU A 163 -6.02 -19.31 2.37
N ILE A 164 -6.08 -19.07 1.04
CA ILE A 164 -6.45 -17.76 0.48
C ILE A 164 -7.83 -17.32 1.00
N ASP A 165 -8.82 -18.22 0.95
CA ASP A 165 -10.18 -17.91 1.42
C ASP A 165 -10.20 -17.53 2.90
N ALA A 166 -9.46 -18.24 3.75
CA ALA A 166 -9.38 -17.94 5.17
C ALA A 166 -8.73 -16.58 5.47
N TYR A 167 -7.68 -16.23 4.72
CA TYR A 167 -7.09 -14.90 4.81
C TYR A 167 -8.03 -13.82 4.27
N ALA A 168 -8.73 -14.06 3.17
CA ALA A 168 -9.69 -13.11 2.60
C ALA A 168 -10.84 -12.81 3.57
N ASP A 169 -11.35 -13.82 4.28
CA ASP A 169 -12.38 -13.64 5.33
C ASP A 169 -11.86 -12.78 6.49
N ALA A 170 -10.61 -13.00 6.90
CA ALA A 170 -9.99 -12.20 7.97
C ALA A 170 -9.78 -10.74 7.53
N VAL A 171 -9.35 -10.50 6.29
CA VAL A 171 -9.21 -9.18 5.70
C VAL A 171 -10.58 -8.51 5.58
N ASN A 172 -11.58 -9.19 5.06
CA ASN A 172 -12.95 -8.66 4.92
C ASN A 172 -13.51 -8.17 6.26
N ALA A 173 -13.34 -8.98 7.33
CA ALA A 173 -13.78 -8.59 8.67
C ALA A 173 -13.06 -7.32 9.17
N GLU A 174 -11.76 -7.17 8.89
CA GLU A 174 -11.02 -5.95 9.22
C GLU A 174 -11.52 -4.75 8.41
N LEU A 175 -11.65 -4.87 7.08
CA LEU A 175 -12.07 -3.79 6.21
C LEU A 175 -13.46 -3.24 6.61
N LYS A 176 -14.40 -4.11 6.98
CA LYS A 176 -15.73 -3.71 7.49
C LYS A 176 -15.62 -2.84 8.74
N ASP A 177 -14.73 -3.21 9.66
CA ASP A 177 -14.48 -2.43 10.86
C ASP A 177 -13.80 -1.09 10.55
N LEU A 178 -12.80 -1.07 9.65
CA LEU A 178 -12.10 0.14 9.24
C LEU A 178 -13.03 1.16 8.57
N LYS A 179 -13.93 0.69 7.70
CA LYS A 179 -14.97 1.55 7.08
C LYS A 179 -15.90 2.14 8.14
N ARG A 180 -16.33 1.33 9.13
CA ARG A 180 -17.22 1.78 10.21
C ARG A 180 -16.61 2.88 11.07
N VAL A 181 -15.29 2.88 11.27
CA VAL A 181 -14.59 3.90 12.08
C VAL A 181 -14.04 5.05 11.25
N GLY A 182 -14.42 5.15 9.98
CA GLY A 182 -14.22 6.35 9.17
C GLY A 182 -13.07 6.30 8.15
N ALA A 183 -12.60 5.12 7.74
CA ALA A 183 -11.73 5.02 6.57
C ALA A 183 -12.54 5.33 5.29
N ASP A 184 -12.18 6.38 4.57
CA ASP A 184 -12.84 6.75 3.31
C ASP A 184 -12.45 5.78 2.19
N VAL A 185 -11.16 5.43 2.09
CA VAL A 185 -10.64 4.46 1.12
C VAL A 185 -9.93 3.34 1.88
N VAL A 186 -10.24 2.08 1.56
CA VAL A 186 -9.48 0.91 2.01
C VAL A 186 -8.69 0.33 0.85
N GLN A 187 -7.41 0.05 1.07
CA GLN A 187 -6.51 -0.45 0.03
C GLN A 187 -5.96 -1.83 0.41
N LEU A 188 -6.04 -2.77 -0.53
CA LEU A 188 -5.35 -4.05 -0.47
C LEU A 188 -3.95 -3.93 -1.10
N ASP A 189 -2.91 -4.34 -0.38
CA ASP A 189 -1.55 -4.41 -0.92
C ASP A 189 -1.26 -5.84 -1.40
N GLU A 190 -1.18 -6.02 -2.72
CA GLU A 190 -1.05 -7.33 -3.37
C GLU A 190 0.17 -7.44 -4.31
N PRO A 191 1.39 -7.17 -3.83
CA PRO A 191 2.59 -7.22 -4.66
C PRO A 191 2.92 -8.63 -5.19
N TYR A 192 2.38 -9.68 -4.59
CA TYR A 192 2.64 -11.05 -5.03
C TYR A 192 1.76 -11.52 -6.19
N LEU A 193 0.66 -10.83 -6.50
CA LEU A 193 -0.12 -11.09 -7.72
C LEU A 193 0.76 -10.92 -8.98
N GLN A 194 1.48 -9.80 -9.05
CA GLN A 194 2.40 -9.53 -10.16
C GLN A 194 3.59 -10.51 -10.19
N ALA A 195 4.07 -10.93 -9.02
CA ALA A 195 5.21 -11.84 -8.91
C ALA A 195 4.87 -13.32 -9.20
N ASN A 196 3.58 -13.69 -9.20
CA ASN A 196 3.08 -15.04 -9.41
C ASN A 196 1.87 -15.06 -10.36
N PRO A 197 2.02 -14.63 -11.62
CA PRO A 197 0.89 -14.33 -12.50
C PRO A 197 0.01 -15.55 -12.82
N ASP A 198 0.56 -16.75 -12.93
CA ASP A 198 -0.21 -17.95 -13.25
C ASP A 198 -1.15 -18.33 -12.10
N GLU A 199 -0.65 -18.37 -10.87
CA GLU A 199 -1.45 -18.63 -9.67
C GLU A 199 -2.40 -17.46 -9.37
N ALA A 200 -1.99 -16.22 -9.70
CA ALA A 200 -2.84 -15.06 -9.60
C ALA A 200 -4.05 -15.13 -10.55
N ARG A 201 -3.90 -15.66 -11.75
CA ARG A 201 -5.02 -15.90 -12.69
C ARG A 201 -6.01 -16.92 -12.14
N GLU A 202 -5.54 -17.93 -11.40
CA GLU A 202 -6.39 -18.94 -10.80
C GLU A 202 -7.16 -18.42 -9.56
N HIS A 203 -6.50 -17.63 -8.71
CA HIS A 203 -7.02 -17.29 -7.38
C HIS A 203 -7.16 -15.79 -7.11
N GLY A 204 -6.45 -14.93 -7.84
CA GLY A 204 -6.27 -13.52 -7.46
C GLY A 204 -7.57 -12.72 -7.45
N VAL A 205 -8.35 -12.75 -8.54
CA VAL A 205 -9.62 -12.01 -8.62
C VAL A 205 -10.59 -12.50 -7.53
N ARG A 206 -10.70 -13.82 -7.34
CA ARG A 206 -11.55 -14.39 -6.29
C ARG A 206 -11.11 -13.95 -4.89
N ALA A 207 -9.82 -13.88 -4.62
CA ALA A 207 -9.28 -13.44 -3.35
C ALA A 207 -9.63 -11.96 -3.06
N ILE A 208 -9.50 -11.11 -4.08
CA ILE A 208 -9.87 -9.69 -4.01
C ILE A 208 -11.36 -9.54 -3.75
N ASP A 209 -12.20 -10.18 -4.56
CA ASP A 209 -13.65 -10.06 -4.46
C ASP A 209 -14.17 -10.56 -3.12
N ARG A 210 -13.61 -11.67 -2.60
CA ARG A 210 -13.96 -12.18 -1.27
C ARG A 210 -13.54 -11.23 -0.16
N ALA A 211 -12.36 -10.64 -0.25
CA ALA A 211 -11.89 -9.65 0.73
C ALA A 211 -12.73 -8.36 0.70
N LEU A 212 -13.28 -8.00 -0.46
CA LEU A 212 -14.09 -6.79 -0.65
C LEU A 212 -15.60 -7.02 -0.55
N ASP A 213 -16.05 -8.25 -0.29
CA ASP A 213 -17.48 -8.58 -0.22
C ASP A 213 -18.23 -7.75 0.83
N GLY A 214 -19.24 -7.00 0.38
CA GLY A 214 -20.04 -6.12 1.23
C GLY A 214 -19.29 -4.90 1.78
N ILE A 215 -18.16 -4.53 1.21
CA ILE A 215 -17.47 -3.27 1.53
C ILE A 215 -18.11 -2.13 0.73
N GLU A 216 -18.61 -1.12 1.42
CA GLU A 216 -19.22 0.06 0.82
C GLU A 216 -18.19 1.20 0.64
N GLY A 217 -18.32 1.94 -0.47
CA GLY A 217 -17.48 3.09 -0.82
C GLY A 217 -16.13 2.67 -1.41
N PRO A 218 -15.26 3.63 -1.74
CA PRO A 218 -14.06 3.38 -2.54
C PRO A 218 -13.12 2.34 -1.95
N THR A 219 -12.73 1.40 -2.80
CA THR A 219 -11.73 0.36 -2.55
C THR A 219 -10.56 0.53 -3.50
N ALA A 220 -9.36 0.20 -3.07
CA ALA A 220 -8.15 0.26 -3.88
C ALA A 220 -7.35 -1.05 -3.80
N LEU A 221 -6.66 -1.38 -4.87
CA LEU A 221 -5.69 -2.45 -4.92
C LEU A 221 -4.34 -1.88 -5.38
N HIS A 222 -3.29 -2.09 -4.61
CA HIS A 222 -1.94 -1.71 -5.01
C HIS A 222 -1.16 -2.91 -5.52
N LEU A 223 -0.75 -2.82 -6.80
CA LEU A 223 0.20 -3.72 -7.43
C LEU A 223 1.56 -3.04 -7.51
N CYS A 224 2.59 -3.65 -6.94
CA CYS A 224 3.93 -3.13 -7.09
C CYS A 224 4.93 -4.23 -7.48
N PHE A 225 6.01 -3.80 -8.09
CA PHE A 225 7.19 -4.66 -8.33
C PHE A 225 8.03 -4.82 -7.07
N GLY A 226 7.79 -3.99 -6.05
CA GLY A 226 8.44 -3.97 -4.75
C GLY A 226 9.16 -2.66 -4.49
N TYR A 227 9.45 -2.41 -3.22
CA TYR A 227 10.22 -1.22 -2.85
C TYR A 227 11.50 -1.08 -3.69
N ALA A 228 11.71 0.08 -4.29
CA ALA A 228 12.90 0.41 -5.07
C ALA A 228 14.22 0.15 -4.32
N TYR A 229 14.20 0.30 -2.99
CA TYR A 229 15.34 -0.03 -2.14
C TYR A 229 15.71 -1.53 -2.19
N VAL A 230 14.74 -2.41 -2.39
CA VAL A 230 14.89 -3.88 -2.35
C VAL A 230 15.00 -4.50 -3.74
N VAL A 231 14.17 -4.05 -4.69
CA VAL A 231 14.10 -4.55 -6.06
C VAL A 231 14.68 -3.52 -7.00
N LYS A 232 15.86 -3.81 -7.56
CA LYS A 232 16.59 -2.87 -8.43
C LYS A 232 16.22 -3.03 -9.91
N ASP A 233 15.96 -4.27 -10.33
CA ASP A 233 15.59 -4.57 -11.72
C ASP A 233 14.09 -4.85 -11.75
N LYS A 234 13.30 -3.85 -12.15
CA LYS A 234 11.84 -3.97 -12.27
C LYS A 234 11.45 -4.52 -13.64
N PRO A 235 10.37 -5.32 -13.73
CA PRO A 235 9.82 -5.76 -15.01
C PRO A 235 9.39 -4.57 -15.88
N GLU A 236 9.45 -4.73 -17.19
CA GLU A 236 9.02 -3.72 -18.18
C GLU A 236 7.49 -3.58 -18.28
N GLY A 237 6.71 -4.39 -17.55
CA GLY A 237 5.25 -4.34 -17.60
C GLY A 237 4.54 -5.23 -16.59
N TYR A 238 3.23 -5.06 -16.54
CA TYR A 238 2.33 -5.82 -15.69
C TYR A 238 1.79 -7.04 -16.42
N SER A 239 1.94 -8.22 -15.83
CA SER A 239 1.47 -9.49 -16.38
C SER A 239 0.06 -9.90 -15.92
N PHE A 240 -0.50 -9.21 -14.93
CA PHE A 240 -1.80 -9.52 -14.32
C PHE A 240 -2.78 -8.32 -14.32
N LEU A 241 -2.40 -7.18 -14.89
CA LEU A 241 -3.22 -5.97 -14.82
C LEU A 241 -4.59 -6.10 -15.52
N PRO A 242 -4.70 -6.70 -16.72
CA PRO A 242 -5.98 -6.82 -17.41
C PRO A 242 -7.02 -7.66 -16.66
N GLU A 243 -6.58 -8.66 -15.89
CA GLU A 243 -7.47 -9.53 -15.12
C GLU A 243 -8.21 -8.77 -14.02
N LEU A 244 -7.65 -7.64 -13.54
CA LEU A 244 -8.25 -6.81 -12.51
C LEU A 244 -9.51 -6.06 -12.99
N GLU A 245 -9.72 -5.92 -14.29
CA GLU A 245 -10.97 -5.36 -14.83
C GLU A 245 -12.18 -6.17 -14.37
N ALA A 246 -12.03 -7.49 -14.22
CA ALA A 246 -13.12 -8.36 -13.77
C ALA A 246 -13.34 -8.34 -12.25
N SER A 247 -12.45 -7.76 -11.47
CA SER A 247 -12.56 -7.71 -10.00
C SER A 247 -13.53 -6.62 -9.54
N SER A 248 -14.02 -6.75 -8.30
CA SER A 248 -14.91 -5.76 -7.66
C SER A 248 -14.19 -4.51 -7.14
N VAL A 249 -12.84 -4.44 -7.22
CA VAL A 249 -12.11 -3.26 -6.77
C VAL A 249 -12.41 -2.03 -7.62
N ASP A 250 -12.54 -0.86 -6.99
CA ASP A 250 -12.84 0.40 -7.71
C ASP A 250 -11.59 1.05 -8.31
N GLN A 251 -10.46 0.96 -7.61
CA GLN A 251 -9.23 1.70 -7.93
C GLN A 251 -8.04 0.74 -8.02
N VAL A 252 -7.23 0.87 -9.06
CA VAL A 252 -6.00 0.07 -9.25
C VAL A 252 -4.79 0.99 -9.21
N SER A 253 -3.88 0.75 -8.28
CA SER A 253 -2.64 1.51 -8.09
C SER A 253 -1.45 0.78 -8.69
N ILE A 254 -0.70 1.48 -9.53
CA ILE A 254 0.45 0.96 -10.28
C ILE A 254 1.69 1.84 -10.12
N GLU A 255 2.86 1.22 -10.21
CA GLU A 255 4.13 1.91 -10.43
C GLU A 255 4.27 2.24 -11.92
N ALA A 256 4.64 3.45 -12.26
CA ALA A 256 4.80 3.88 -13.64
C ALA A 256 6.01 4.79 -13.88
N ALA A 257 6.51 5.46 -12.85
CA ALA A 257 7.60 6.43 -12.98
C ALA A 257 8.98 5.77 -13.00
N GLU A 258 9.27 4.85 -12.05
CA GLU A 258 10.56 4.16 -11.98
C GLU A 258 10.72 3.11 -13.10
N PRO A 259 9.71 2.26 -13.41
CA PRO A 259 9.85 1.27 -14.49
C PRO A 259 9.73 1.86 -15.89
N ASP A 260 9.48 3.18 -16.05
CA ASP A 260 9.21 3.84 -17.35
C ASP A 260 8.16 3.08 -18.17
N LEU A 261 7.05 2.76 -17.51
CA LEU A 261 6.01 1.88 -18.02
C LEU A 261 5.32 2.46 -19.26
N ASP A 262 5.13 1.64 -20.29
CA ASP A 262 4.20 1.97 -21.37
C ASP A 262 2.76 2.02 -20.85
N LEU A 263 2.22 3.23 -20.72
CA LEU A 263 0.89 3.47 -20.17
C LEU A 263 -0.26 3.01 -21.07
N ALA A 264 0.01 2.53 -22.29
CA ALA A 264 -0.99 1.87 -23.12
C ALA A 264 -1.63 0.65 -22.42
N VAL A 265 -0.94 0.06 -21.45
CA VAL A 265 -1.48 -1.03 -20.60
C VAL A 265 -2.74 -0.62 -19.85
N LEU A 266 -2.95 0.68 -19.57
CA LEU A 266 -4.13 1.20 -18.88
C LEU A 266 -5.42 1.05 -19.69
N ALA A 267 -5.34 0.85 -21.01
CA ALA A 267 -6.49 0.51 -21.84
C ALA A 267 -7.15 -0.83 -21.42
N GLY A 268 -6.43 -1.68 -20.69
CA GLY A 268 -6.96 -2.92 -20.11
C GLY A 268 -7.86 -2.71 -18.89
N LEU A 269 -8.02 -1.47 -18.40
CA LEU A 269 -8.81 -1.10 -17.23
C LEU A 269 -9.88 -0.06 -17.54
N PRO A 270 -10.79 -0.32 -18.51
CA PRO A 270 -11.75 0.69 -19.01
C PRO A 270 -12.77 1.15 -17.95
N SER A 271 -13.05 0.36 -16.90
CA SER A 271 -14.01 0.73 -15.85
C SER A 271 -13.36 1.25 -14.57
N LYS A 272 -12.07 1.00 -14.35
CA LYS A 272 -11.39 1.30 -13.09
C LYS A 272 -10.89 2.74 -13.01
N THR A 273 -10.85 3.28 -11.81
CA THR A 273 -10.00 4.44 -11.49
C THR A 273 -8.56 3.98 -11.37
N VAL A 274 -7.62 4.70 -11.95
CA VAL A 274 -6.21 4.35 -11.89
C VAL A 274 -5.48 5.31 -10.97
N ILE A 275 -4.79 4.76 -9.97
CA ILE A 275 -3.84 5.49 -9.12
C ILE A 275 -2.48 5.35 -9.79
N VAL A 276 -2.07 6.40 -10.49
CA VAL A 276 -0.84 6.40 -11.31
C VAL A 276 0.35 6.82 -10.45
N GLY A 277 1.38 5.98 -10.41
CA GLY A 277 2.67 6.33 -9.84
C GLY A 277 3.36 7.39 -10.69
N ALA A 278 3.64 8.54 -10.09
CA ALA A 278 4.26 9.70 -10.76
C ALA A 278 5.56 10.17 -10.09
N LEU A 279 6.02 9.48 -9.04
CA LEU A 279 7.29 9.73 -8.36
C LEU A 279 8.15 8.47 -8.39
N ASP A 280 9.36 8.61 -8.91
CA ASP A 280 10.41 7.58 -8.87
C ASP A 280 11.03 7.54 -7.46
N LEU A 281 10.95 6.37 -6.81
CA LEU A 281 11.48 6.18 -5.45
C LEU A 281 12.86 5.53 -5.42
N SER A 282 13.45 5.20 -6.57
CA SER A 282 14.82 4.70 -6.69
C SER A 282 15.86 5.80 -6.51
N SER A 283 15.48 7.05 -6.83
CA SER A 283 16.31 8.24 -6.72
C SER A 283 15.95 9.10 -5.50
N HIS A 284 16.96 9.68 -4.85
CA HIS A 284 16.78 10.73 -3.83
C HIS A 284 16.63 12.13 -4.43
N GLU A 285 16.71 12.27 -5.74
CA GLU A 285 16.41 13.54 -6.41
C GLU A 285 14.93 13.84 -6.31
N VAL A 286 14.61 15.08 -5.96
CA VAL A 286 13.22 15.57 -5.93
C VAL A 286 12.86 16.00 -7.36
N GLU A 287 11.82 15.39 -7.92
CA GLU A 287 11.30 15.76 -9.24
C GLU A 287 10.83 17.21 -9.26
N THR A 288 10.93 17.87 -10.41
CA THR A 288 10.24 19.13 -10.62
C THR A 288 8.73 18.89 -10.86
N ALA A 289 7.91 19.89 -10.56
CA ALA A 289 6.48 19.84 -10.86
C ALA A 289 6.20 19.50 -12.33
N GLU A 290 7.05 19.99 -13.25
CA GLU A 290 6.90 19.75 -14.69
C GLU A 290 7.20 18.29 -15.08
N ILE A 291 8.15 17.63 -14.45
CA ILE A 291 8.40 16.19 -14.64
C ILE A 291 7.15 15.39 -14.22
N VAL A 292 6.61 15.69 -13.05
CA VAL A 292 5.38 15.04 -12.57
C VAL A 292 4.20 15.33 -13.50
N ALA A 293 4.00 16.58 -13.91
CA ALA A 293 2.95 16.97 -14.86
C ALA A 293 3.08 16.22 -16.19
N GLY A 294 4.30 16.04 -16.70
CA GLY A 294 4.57 15.25 -17.91
C GLY A 294 4.10 13.79 -17.77
N ARG A 295 4.38 13.14 -16.62
CA ARG A 295 3.91 11.77 -16.34
C ARG A 295 2.38 11.68 -16.21
N ILE A 296 1.74 12.69 -15.59
CA ILE A 296 0.27 12.76 -15.52
C ILE A 296 -0.33 12.92 -16.92
N ARG A 297 0.18 13.83 -17.76
CA ARG A 297 -0.29 14.01 -19.15
C ARG A 297 -0.16 12.73 -19.98
N ALA A 298 0.91 11.96 -19.78
CA ALA A 298 1.08 10.67 -20.43
C ALA A 298 -0.03 9.69 -20.03
N ALA A 299 -0.42 9.64 -18.75
CA ALA A 299 -1.54 8.80 -18.28
C ALA A 299 -2.89 9.27 -18.87
N LEU A 300 -3.10 10.58 -18.98
CA LEU A 300 -4.33 11.16 -19.55
C LEU A 300 -4.52 10.89 -21.05
N ALA A 301 -3.49 10.43 -21.75
CA ALA A 301 -3.65 9.95 -23.12
C ALA A 301 -4.44 8.62 -23.19
N HIS A 302 -4.56 7.89 -22.07
CA HIS A 302 -5.17 6.56 -21.99
C HIS A 302 -6.37 6.48 -21.04
N VAL A 303 -6.45 7.39 -20.05
CA VAL A 303 -7.48 7.38 -19.00
C VAL A 303 -8.06 8.80 -18.86
N PRO A 304 -9.39 8.97 -18.83
CA PRO A 304 -9.99 10.29 -18.63
C PRO A 304 -9.67 10.84 -17.23
N PRO A 305 -9.54 12.17 -17.06
CA PRO A 305 -9.04 12.79 -15.83
C PRO A 305 -9.88 12.47 -14.58
N GLU A 306 -11.17 12.20 -14.75
CA GLU A 306 -12.08 11.83 -13.64
C GLU A 306 -11.76 10.46 -13.04
N ARG A 307 -10.98 9.64 -13.76
CA ARG A 307 -10.55 8.30 -13.33
C ARG A 307 -9.05 8.20 -13.03
N VAL A 308 -8.36 9.33 -12.88
CA VAL A 308 -6.94 9.37 -12.50
C VAL A 308 -6.78 9.95 -11.10
N ILE A 309 -6.06 9.23 -10.26
CA ILE A 309 -5.53 9.67 -8.97
C ILE A 309 -4.01 9.64 -9.08
N VAL A 310 -3.31 10.58 -8.48
CA VAL A 310 -1.85 10.71 -8.60
C VAL A 310 -1.18 10.31 -7.29
N ALA A 311 -0.17 9.44 -7.36
CA ALA A 311 0.52 8.93 -6.18
C ALA A 311 2.03 8.74 -6.46
N PRO A 312 2.86 8.48 -5.44
CA PRO A 312 4.17 7.86 -5.64
C PRO A 312 4.03 6.44 -6.22
N ASP A 313 5.08 5.92 -6.84
CA ASP A 313 5.08 4.55 -7.38
C ASP A 313 4.78 3.49 -6.32
N CYS A 314 5.34 3.65 -5.13
CA CYS A 314 5.21 2.69 -4.02
C CYS A 314 5.25 3.44 -2.68
N GLY A 315 5.37 2.71 -1.56
CA GLY A 315 5.58 3.30 -0.24
C GLY A 315 6.93 4.01 -0.10
N MET A 316 6.94 5.16 0.57
CA MET A 316 8.09 6.07 0.68
C MET A 316 8.97 5.79 1.91
N LYS A 317 8.71 4.72 2.66
CA LYS A 317 9.32 4.40 3.96
C LYS A 317 10.84 4.48 4.02
N TYR A 318 11.51 4.14 2.92
CA TYR A 318 12.98 4.03 2.85
C TYR A 318 13.69 5.30 2.38
N LEU A 319 12.95 6.35 2.03
CA LEU A 319 13.53 7.64 1.67
C LEU A 319 13.93 8.45 2.91
N PRO A 320 14.89 9.37 2.79
CA PRO A 320 15.04 10.46 3.75
C PRO A 320 13.75 11.30 3.82
N ARG A 321 13.37 11.77 5.02
CA ARG A 321 12.09 12.47 5.22
C ARG A 321 12.01 13.78 4.44
N ASP A 322 13.09 14.53 4.35
CA ASP A 322 13.16 15.78 3.60
C ASP A 322 12.99 15.55 2.10
N VAL A 323 13.60 14.49 1.55
CA VAL A 323 13.40 14.05 0.17
C VAL A 323 11.94 13.64 -0.07
N ALA A 324 11.39 12.83 0.83
CA ALA A 324 9.99 12.39 0.73
C ALA A 324 9.02 13.58 0.75
N PHE A 325 9.23 14.55 1.65
CA PHE A 325 8.42 15.76 1.71
C PHE A 325 8.53 16.59 0.42
N GLY A 326 9.76 16.81 -0.07
CA GLY A 326 9.98 17.51 -1.34
C GLY A 326 9.28 16.85 -2.53
N LYS A 327 9.35 15.51 -2.61
CA LYS A 327 8.65 14.73 -3.64
C LYS A 327 7.12 14.87 -3.53
N LEU A 328 6.53 14.88 -2.33
CA LEU A 328 5.09 15.12 -2.16
C LEU A 328 4.69 16.53 -2.60
N CYS A 329 5.52 17.55 -2.30
CA CYS A 329 5.27 18.91 -2.80
C CYS A 329 5.28 18.95 -4.35
N ALA A 330 6.25 18.28 -4.98
CA ALA A 330 6.33 18.19 -6.43
C ALA A 330 5.13 17.43 -7.03
N LEU A 331 4.64 16.37 -6.35
CA LEU A 331 3.46 15.62 -6.76
C LEU A 331 2.22 16.52 -6.82
N VAL A 332 1.97 17.26 -5.75
CA VAL A 332 0.81 18.16 -5.64
C VAL A 332 0.90 19.29 -6.66
N GLU A 333 2.08 19.91 -6.79
CA GLU A 333 2.26 21.01 -7.75
C GLU A 333 2.13 20.53 -9.20
N GLY A 334 2.67 19.34 -9.53
CA GLY A 334 2.50 18.74 -10.86
C GLY A 334 1.03 18.43 -11.18
N ALA A 335 0.28 17.89 -10.21
CA ALA A 335 -1.16 17.68 -10.36
C ALA A 335 -1.91 19.01 -10.55
N ARG A 336 -1.54 20.06 -9.80
CA ARG A 336 -2.13 21.41 -9.94
C ARG A 336 -1.89 22.01 -11.33
N LEU A 337 -0.68 21.88 -11.86
CA LEU A 337 -0.38 22.34 -13.24
C LEU A 337 -1.34 21.71 -14.26
N VAL A 338 -1.48 20.39 -14.21
CA VAL A 338 -2.35 19.68 -15.17
C VAL A 338 -3.84 20.00 -14.94
N ARG A 339 -4.30 20.15 -13.68
CA ARG A 339 -5.68 20.58 -13.37
C ARG A 339 -5.99 21.91 -14.07
N THR A 340 -5.09 22.89 -13.94
CA THR A 340 -5.26 24.21 -14.58
C THR A 340 -5.34 24.11 -16.10
N GLU A 341 -4.55 23.25 -16.74
CA GLU A 341 -4.54 23.05 -18.20
C GLU A 341 -5.86 22.45 -18.72
N ILE A 342 -6.46 21.53 -17.97
CA ILE A 342 -7.71 20.86 -18.38
C ILE A 342 -8.98 21.60 -17.91
N GLY A 343 -8.83 22.81 -17.35
CA GLY A 343 -9.94 23.66 -16.92
C GLY A 343 -10.57 23.24 -15.59
N GLY A 344 -9.86 22.48 -14.76
CA GLY A 344 -10.22 22.17 -13.38
C GLY A 344 -9.87 23.31 -12.41
N ASP A 345 -10.51 23.32 -11.24
CA ASP A 345 -10.14 24.22 -10.15
C ASP A 345 -8.72 23.88 -9.65
N ALA A 346 -7.91 24.91 -9.46
CA ALA A 346 -6.50 24.80 -9.05
C ALA A 346 -6.33 24.38 -7.59
#